data_4afb0c350c291e99fdc1c1bc9a3d8ee4
#
_entry.id   4afb0c350c291e99fdc1c1bc9a3d8ee4
#
_cell.length_a   1.000
_cell.length_b   1.000
_cell.length_c   1.000
_cell.angle_alpha   90.00
_cell.angle_beta   90.00
_cell.angle_gamma   90.00
#
_symmetry.space_group_name_H-M   'P 1'
#
loop_
_entity.id
_entity.type
_entity.pdbx_description
1 polymer ?
#
loop_
_entity_poly.entity_id
_entity_poly.type
_entity_poly.pdbx_seq_one_letter_code
_entity_poly.pdbx_strand_id
1 'polypeptide(L)'
;MEMRQALCECLDEMMAENENIVVIDADLAKPNGTFPLRKKYPERAIDVGIAEQNMASVAAGMSSYGFIPFITSFTPFASRRICDQIAISIAYAKQNVKIIGSDPGISAEFNGGTHMSMEDIGVLRSIPELVIYEPVDVAQFKQALPQIVAYEGPVYI
;
A
#
# COMPACT_ATOMS: atom_id res chain seq x y z
N MET A 1 9.85 12.97 12.39
CA MET A 1 9.53 11.58 12.04
C MET A 1 9.26 11.54 10.55
N GLU A 2 9.85 10.60 9.84
CA GLU A 2 9.56 10.37 8.41
C GLU A 2 8.23 9.64 8.23
N MET A 3 7.55 9.85 7.10
CA MET A 3 6.27 9.24 6.79
C MET A 3 6.31 7.69 6.83
N ARG A 4 7.40 7.09 6.30
CA ARG A 4 7.61 5.64 6.32
C ARG A 4 7.77 5.07 7.74
N GLN A 5 8.33 5.83 8.67
CA GLN A 5 8.41 5.44 10.08
C GLN A 5 7.02 5.46 10.73
N ALA A 6 6.24 6.52 10.45
CA ALA A 6 4.87 6.62 10.92
C ALA A 6 3.99 5.48 10.38
N LEU A 7 4.17 5.10 9.11
CA LEU A 7 3.48 3.94 8.52
C LEU A 7 3.79 2.66 9.30
N CYS A 8 5.07 2.39 9.55
CA CYS A 8 5.49 1.19 10.28
C CYS A 8 4.92 1.14 11.70
N GLU A 9 5.00 2.27 12.44
CA GLU A 9 4.46 2.36 13.80
C GLU A 9 2.93 2.13 13.82
N CYS A 10 2.19 2.81 12.95
CA CYS A 10 0.74 2.64 12.90
C CYS A 10 0.32 1.24 12.47
N LEU A 11 1.01 0.64 11.51
CA LEU A 11 0.73 -0.74 11.11
C LEU A 11 1.05 -1.72 12.23
N ASP A 12 2.14 -1.50 12.99
CA ASP A 12 2.48 -2.33 14.15
C ASP A 12 1.39 -2.30 15.23
N GLU A 13 0.91 -1.09 15.58
CA GLU A 13 -0.19 -0.91 16.53
C GLU A 13 -1.47 -1.60 16.05
N MET A 14 -1.86 -1.37 14.79
CA MET A 14 -3.09 -1.94 14.24
C MET A 14 -3.01 -3.46 14.05
N MET A 15 -1.87 -4.01 13.64
CA MET A 15 -1.66 -5.46 13.51
C MET A 15 -1.67 -6.16 14.87
N ALA A 16 -1.30 -5.47 15.95
CA ALA A 16 -1.41 -6.01 17.29
C ALA A 16 -2.87 -6.17 17.75
N GLU A 17 -3.75 -5.28 17.31
CA GLU A 17 -5.17 -5.26 17.68
C GLU A 17 -6.08 -6.02 16.70
N ASN A 18 -5.67 -6.14 15.44
CA ASN A 18 -6.46 -6.78 14.38
C ASN A 18 -5.64 -7.80 13.59
N GLU A 19 -5.96 -9.07 13.77
CA GLU A 19 -5.27 -10.18 13.12
C GLU A 19 -5.55 -10.28 11.61
N ASN A 20 -6.59 -9.62 11.10
CA ASN A 20 -6.90 -9.61 9.68
C ASN A 20 -6.03 -8.64 8.88
N ILE A 21 -5.30 -7.72 9.53
CA ILE A 21 -4.39 -6.83 8.84
C ILE A 21 -3.12 -7.59 8.45
N VAL A 22 -2.81 -7.56 7.17
CA VAL A 22 -1.59 -8.15 6.60
C VAL A 22 -0.84 -7.10 5.77
N VAL A 23 0.47 -7.19 5.74
CA VAL A 23 1.34 -6.29 4.95
C VAL A 23 2.05 -7.13 3.90
N ILE A 24 1.99 -6.69 2.65
CA ILE A 24 2.62 -7.39 1.53
C ILE A 24 3.52 -6.41 0.78
N ASP A 25 4.73 -6.80 0.51
CA ASP A 25 5.64 -6.01 -0.32
C ASP A 25 6.29 -6.87 -1.42
N ALA A 26 6.92 -6.18 -2.35
CA ALA A 26 7.63 -6.78 -3.48
C ALA A 26 9.13 -6.45 -3.39
N ASP A 27 9.81 -7.05 -2.38
CA ASP A 27 11.24 -6.87 -2.07
C ASP A 27 11.64 -5.42 -1.69
N LEU A 28 10.68 -4.63 -1.20
CA LEU A 28 10.88 -3.22 -0.85
C LEU A 28 10.57 -2.89 0.62
N ALA A 29 10.48 -3.90 1.52
CA ALA A 29 10.18 -3.67 2.93
C ALA A 29 11.17 -2.71 3.62
N LYS A 30 12.46 -2.77 3.27
CA LYS A 30 13.48 -1.87 3.86
C LYS A 30 13.28 -0.42 3.43
N PRO A 31 13.24 -0.08 2.13
CA PRO A 31 13.01 1.31 1.70
C PRO A 31 11.64 1.84 2.11
N ASN A 32 10.60 1.02 2.12
CA ASN A 32 9.25 1.41 2.56
C ASN A 32 9.08 1.49 4.10
N GLY A 33 10.10 1.05 4.86
CA GLY A 33 10.10 1.11 6.32
C GLY A 33 9.35 -0.03 7.01
N THR A 34 8.73 -0.97 6.29
CA THR A 34 7.91 -2.07 6.84
C THR A 34 8.72 -3.31 7.29
N PHE A 35 10.04 -3.31 7.07
CA PHE A 35 10.90 -4.46 7.41
C PHE A 35 10.83 -4.93 8.89
N PRO A 36 10.67 -4.06 9.90
CA PRO A 36 10.48 -4.50 11.27
C PRO A 36 9.25 -5.38 11.47
N LEU A 37 8.15 -5.12 10.73
CA LEU A 37 6.92 -5.89 10.80
C LEU A 37 7.15 -7.35 10.35
N ARG A 38 7.99 -7.57 9.35
CA ARG A 38 8.34 -8.90 8.86
C ARG A 38 9.01 -9.77 9.96
N LYS A 39 9.76 -9.13 10.86
CA LYS A 39 10.39 -9.85 12.00
C LYS A 39 9.38 -10.14 13.11
N LYS A 40 8.45 -9.21 13.34
CA LYS A 40 7.46 -9.30 14.42
C LYS A 40 6.26 -10.18 14.05
N TYR A 41 5.82 -10.10 12.79
CA TYR A 41 4.66 -10.81 12.25
C TYR A 41 5.01 -11.60 10.98
N PRO A 42 5.87 -12.64 11.06
CA PRO A 42 6.39 -13.31 9.87
C PRO A 42 5.30 -13.97 9.01
N GLU A 43 4.15 -14.32 9.57
CA GLU A 43 3.03 -14.91 8.86
C GLU A 43 2.09 -13.87 8.24
N ARG A 44 2.21 -12.60 8.64
CA ARG A 44 1.34 -11.51 8.21
C ARG A 44 2.05 -10.33 7.56
N ALA A 45 3.37 -10.36 7.49
CA ALA A 45 4.19 -9.40 6.75
C ALA A 45 5.01 -10.17 5.71
N ILE A 46 4.49 -10.24 4.49
CA ILE A 46 4.85 -11.18 3.44
C ILE A 46 5.64 -10.47 2.34
N ASP A 47 6.65 -11.14 1.81
CA ASP A 47 7.36 -10.71 0.61
C ASP A 47 7.04 -11.65 -0.55
N VAL A 48 6.61 -11.10 -1.66
CA VAL A 48 6.32 -11.86 -2.87
C VAL A 48 7.44 -11.79 -3.92
N GLY A 49 8.59 -11.19 -3.54
CA GLY A 49 9.66 -10.89 -4.48
C GLY A 49 9.33 -9.68 -5.37
N ILE A 50 10.20 -9.37 -6.34
CA ILE A 50 10.00 -8.25 -7.26
C ILE A 50 8.90 -8.62 -8.28
N ALA A 51 7.65 -8.62 -7.83
CA ALA A 51 6.49 -9.07 -8.58
C ALA A 51 5.22 -8.29 -8.16
N GLU A 52 5.17 -6.99 -8.42
CA GLU A 52 4.12 -6.09 -7.92
C GLU A 52 2.73 -6.45 -8.46
N GLN A 53 2.63 -6.94 -9.69
CA GLN A 53 1.35 -7.41 -10.25
C GLN A 53 0.84 -8.64 -9.50
N ASN A 54 1.74 -9.57 -9.15
CA ASN A 54 1.41 -10.72 -8.30
C ASN A 54 1.02 -10.26 -6.89
N MET A 55 1.75 -9.29 -6.31
CA MET A 55 1.42 -8.69 -5.01
C MET A 55 -0.02 -8.18 -4.96
N ALA A 56 -0.43 -7.42 -5.98
CA ALA A 56 -1.79 -6.88 -6.06
C ALA A 56 -2.84 -8.00 -6.20
N SER A 57 -2.56 -9.02 -7.00
CA SER A 57 -3.46 -10.16 -7.20
C SER A 57 -3.58 -11.02 -5.93
N VAL A 58 -2.47 -11.27 -5.23
CA VAL A 58 -2.45 -11.97 -3.94
C VAL A 58 -3.26 -11.20 -2.90
N ALA A 59 -3.06 -9.87 -2.82
CA ALA A 59 -3.82 -9.02 -1.91
C ALA A 59 -5.33 -9.09 -2.19
N ALA A 60 -5.74 -9.02 -3.46
CA ALA A 60 -7.14 -9.15 -3.83
C ALA A 60 -7.71 -10.52 -3.40
N GLY A 61 -6.97 -11.60 -3.61
CA GLY A 61 -7.34 -12.93 -3.15
C GLY A 61 -7.47 -13.01 -1.62
N MET A 62 -6.51 -12.48 -0.86
CA MET A 62 -6.57 -12.46 0.61
C MET A 62 -7.75 -11.64 1.12
N SER A 63 -8.04 -10.50 0.48
CA SER A 63 -9.18 -9.67 0.84
C SER A 63 -10.51 -10.43 0.68
N SER A 64 -10.65 -11.29 -0.32
CA SER A 64 -11.85 -12.11 -0.50
C SER A 64 -12.08 -13.13 0.62
N TYR A 65 -11.07 -13.40 1.44
CA TYR A 65 -11.15 -14.24 2.65
C TYR A 65 -11.29 -13.42 3.95
N GLY A 66 -11.51 -12.11 3.85
CA GLY A 66 -11.74 -11.23 5.00
C GLY A 66 -10.48 -10.57 5.58
N PHE A 67 -9.32 -10.73 4.96
CA PHE A 67 -8.14 -9.97 5.34
C PHE A 67 -8.22 -8.52 4.85
N ILE A 68 -7.44 -7.66 5.49
CA ILE A 68 -7.24 -6.25 5.11
C ILE A 68 -5.77 -6.08 4.68
N PRO A 69 -5.45 -6.37 3.42
CA PRO A 69 -4.08 -6.28 2.95
C PRO A 69 -3.65 -4.83 2.74
N PHE A 70 -2.47 -4.51 3.27
CA PHE A 70 -1.70 -3.32 2.91
C PHE A 70 -0.58 -3.75 1.97
N ILE A 71 -0.65 -3.36 0.71
CA ILE A 71 0.44 -3.57 -0.25
C ILE A 71 1.31 -2.33 -0.31
N THR A 72 2.63 -2.49 -0.30
CA THR A 72 3.57 -1.38 -0.26
C THR A 72 4.61 -1.49 -1.36
N SER A 73 4.81 -0.40 -2.10
CA SER A 73 5.86 -0.27 -3.10
C SER A 73 6.15 1.20 -3.38
N PHE A 74 7.18 1.50 -4.17
CA PHE A 74 7.35 2.86 -4.69
C PHE A 74 6.16 3.26 -5.56
N THR A 75 5.82 4.55 -5.53
CA THR A 75 4.66 5.13 -6.24
C THR A 75 4.51 4.66 -7.69
N PRO A 76 5.53 4.65 -8.57
CA PRO A 76 5.36 4.17 -9.96
C PRO A 76 5.01 2.69 -10.04
N PHE A 77 5.46 1.90 -9.08
CA PHE A 77 5.22 0.45 -9.03
C PHE A 77 3.89 0.11 -8.36
N ALA A 78 3.45 0.94 -7.41
CA ALA A 78 2.15 0.84 -6.75
C ALA A 78 1.01 1.50 -7.54
N SER A 79 1.29 2.11 -8.69
CA SER A 79 0.30 2.78 -9.54
C SER A 79 0.31 2.24 -10.96
N ARG A 80 1.11 2.83 -11.87
CA ARG A 80 1.09 2.49 -13.31
C ARG A 80 1.45 1.03 -13.60
N ARG A 81 2.41 0.44 -12.84
CA ARG A 81 2.84 -0.96 -13.06
C ARG A 81 1.74 -1.97 -12.76
N ILE A 82 0.88 -1.67 -11.78
CA ILE A 82 -0.20 -2.55 -11.34
C ILE A 82 -1.59 -1.97 -11.60
N CYS A 83 -1.70 -1.03 -12.54
CA CYS A 83 -2.94 -0.31 -12.83
C CYS A 83 -4.09 -1.28 -13.19
N ASP A 84 -3.82 -2.28 -14.02
CA ASP A 84 -4.81 -3.29 -14.41
C ASP A 84 -5.28 -4.12 -13.21
N GLN A 85 -4.36 -4.58 -12.35
CA GLN A 85 -4.70 -5.33 -11.15
C GLN A 85 -5.51 -4.49 -10.16
N ILE A 86 -5.18 -3.19 -10.02
CA ILE A 86 -5.99 -2.26 -9.21
C ILE A 86 -7.39 -2.13 -9.80
N ALA A 87 -7.50 -1.93 -11.11
CA ALA A 87 -8.78 -1.72 -11.76
C ALA A 87 -9.69 -2.97 -11.70
N ILE A 88 -9.15 -4.13 -12.04
CA ILE A 88 -9.96 -5.35 -12.25
C ILE A 88 -9.98 -6.23 -10.98
N SER A 89 -8.80 -6.57 -10.45
CA SER A 89 -8.73 -7.52 -9.34
C SER A 89 -9.14 -6.90 -8.01
N ILE A 90 -8.94 -5.59 -7.84
CA ILE A 90 -9.19 -4.89 -6.58
C ILE A 90 -10.47 -4.05 -6.67
N ALA A 91 -10.51 -3.02 -7.51
CA ALA A 91 -11.61 -2.04 -7.50
C ALA A 91 -12.91 -2.62 -8.08
N TYR A 92 -12.87 -3.21 -9.29
CA TYR A 92 -14.05 -3.85 -9.89
C TYR A 92 -14.60 -4.98 -9.02
N ALA A 93 -13.70 -5.78 -8.43
CA ALA A 93 -14.06 -6.87 -7.53
C ALA A 93 -14.41 -6.40 -6.10
N LYS A 94 -14.37 -5.07 -5.83
CA LYS A 94 -14.68 -4.45 -4.53
C LYS A 94 -13.86 -5.01 -3.37
N GLN A 95 -12.59 -5.28 -3.59
CA GLN A 95 -11.72 -5.85 -2.58
C GLN A 95 -11.18 -4.76 -1.62
N ASN A 96 -11.14 -5.09 -0.34
CA ASN A 96 -10.70 -4.18 0.73
C ASN A 96 -9.17 -4.13 0.83
N VAL A 97 -8.49 -3.63 -0.20
CA VAL A 97 -7.03 -3.54 -0.28
C VAL A 97 -6.57 -2.10 -0.09
N LYS A 98 -5.57 -1.89 0.77
CA LYS A 98 -4.91 -0.59 0.99
C LYS A 98 -3.58 -0.58 0.23
N ILE A 99 -3.42 0.37 -0.67
CA ILE A 99 -2.29 0.45 -1.60
C ILE A 99 -1.42 1.63 -1.20
N ILE A 100 -0.20 1.38 -0.78
CA ILE A 100 0.75 2.42 -0.37
C ILE A 100 1.73 2.68 -1.51
N GLY A 101 1.70 3.90 -2.06
CA GLY A 101 2.72 4.41 -2.97
C GLY A 101 3.69 5.31 -2.23
N SER A 102 4.89 4.80 -1.93
CA SER A 102 5.93 5.59 -1.26
C SER A 102 6.74 6.42 -2.24
N ASP A 103 7.40 7.45 -1.72
CA ASP A 103 8.30 8.32 -2.47
C ASP A 103 7.68 8.91 -3.75
N PRO A 104 6.52 9.62 -3.66
CA PRO A 104 5.86 10.21 -4.82
C PRO A 104 6.68 11.36 -5.43
N GLY A 105 6.37 11.69 -6.68
CA GLY A 105 7.01 12.78 -7.40
C GLY A 105 8.49 12.50 -7.62
N ILE A 106 9.35 13.44 -7.21
CA ILE A 106 10.80 13.37 -7.35
C ILE A 106 11.52 12.85 -6.10
N SER A 107 10.78 12.37 -5.09
CA SER A 107 11.37 11.97 -3.79
C SER A 107 12.37 10.82 -3.93
N ALA A 108 12.22 9.97 -4.94
CA ALA A 108 13.16 8.89 -5.27
C ALA A 108 14.36 9.36 -6.12
N GLU A 109 14.85 10.59 -5.93
CA GLU A 109 15.87 11.25 -6.77
C GLU A 109 17.12 10.42 -7.01
N PHE A 110 17.65 9.73 -5.99
CA PHE A 110 18.85 8.90 -6.10
C PHE A 110 18.66 7.66 -6.99
N ASN A 111 17.43 7.20 -7.14
CA ASN A 111 17.07 6.05 -7.98
C ASN A 111 16.82 6.45 -9.45
N GLY A 112 16.62 7.74 -9.71
CA GLY A 112 16.38 8.30 -11.03
C GLY A 112 14.94 8.14 -11.54
N GLY A 113 14.71 8.55 -12.78
CA GLY A 113 13.38 8.68 -13.37
C GLY A 113 12.54 7.41 -13.43
N THR A 114 13.15 6.23 -13.37
CA THR A 114 12.42 4.94 -13.34
C THR A 114 11.66 4.73 -12.04
N HIS A 115 12.06 5.42 -10.96
CA HIS A 115 11.47 5.32 -9.62
C HIS A 115 10.66 6.56 -9.25
N MET A 116 10.68 7.60 -10.08
CA MET A 116 9.87 8.81 -9.92
C MET A 116 8.49 8.61 -10.53
N SER A 117 7.47 9.27 -10.01
CA SER A 117 6.13 9.26 -10.57
C SER A 117 5.47 10.63 -10.43
N MET A 118 5.02 11.17 -11.55
CA MET A 118 4.22 12.40 -11.63
C MET A 118 2.79 12.11 -12.05
N GLU A 119 2.53 10.89 -12.51
CA GLU A 119 1.29 10.50 -13.18
C GLU A 119 0.38 9.61 -12.33
N ASP A 120 0.80 9.19 -11.15
CA ASP A 120 0.09 8.22 -10.31
C ASP A 120 -1.37 8.60 -10.02
N ILE A 121 -1.60 9.81 -9.49
CA ILE A 121 -2.96 10.31 -9.24
C ILE A 121 -3.74 10.43 -10.56
N GLY A 122 -3.09 10.92 -11.64
CA GLY A 122 -3.69 11.06 -12.97
C GLY A 122 -4.17 9.72 -13.52
N VAL A 123 -3.38 8.66 -13.39
CA VAL A 123 -3.71 7.30 -13.82
C VAL A 123 -4.82 6.71 -12.95
N LEU A 124 -4.66 6.77 -11.63
CA LEU A 124 -5.54 6.06 -10.71
C LEU A 124 -6.91 6.71 -10.54
N ARG A 125 -7.03 8.04 -10.68
CA ARG A 125 -8.31 8.76 -10.54
C ARG A 125 -9.37 8.36 -11.56
N SER A 126 -8.98 7.68 -12.64
CA SER A 126 -9.92 7.16 -13.65
C SER A 126 -10.56 5.82 -13.27
N ILE A 127 -10.08 5.16 -12.21
CA ILE A 127 -10.58 3.87 -11.75
C ILE A 127 -11.78 4.10 -10.83
N PRO A 128 -13.00 3.63 -11.20
CA PRO A 128 -14.16 3.73 -10.34
C PRO A 128 -13.96 2.98 -9.01
N GLU A 129 -14.64 3.42 -7.96
CA GLU A 129 -14.62 2.82 -6.61
C GLU A 129 -13.28 2.97 -5.85
N LEU A 130 -12.20 3.40 -6.50
CA LEU A 130 -10.92 3.63 -5.84
C LEU A 130 -10.93 4.97 -5.11
N VAL A 131 -10.74 4.94 -3.79
CA VAL A 131 -10.48 6.14 -3.00
C VAL A 131 -8.99 6.47 -3.09
N ILE A 132 -8.68 7.75 -3.32
CA ILE A 132 -7.31 8.25 -3.33
C ILE A 132 -7.15 9.23 -2.17
N TYR A 133 -6.13 9.00 -1.36
CA TYR A 133 -5.80 9.85 -0.22
C TYR A 133 -4.31 10.19 -0.21
N GLU A 134 -3.99 11.47 -0.18
CA GLU A 134 -2.61 11.97 -0.14
C GLU A 134 -2.41 12.81 1.13
N PRO A 135 -1.75 12.29 2.17
CA PRO A 135 -1.49 13.02 3.40
C PRO A 135 -0.42 14.09 3.19
N VAL A 136 -0.63 15.28 3.75
CA VAL A 136 0.35 16.38 3.68
C VAL A 136 1.44 16.24 4.74
N ASP A 137 1.17 15.55 5.84
CA ASP A 137 2.11 15.34 6.94
C ASP A 137 1.79 14.08 7.76
N VAL A 138 2.68 13.77 8.70
CA VAL A 138 2.53 12.61 9.58
C VAL A 138 1.30 12.72 10.49
N ALA A 139 0.93 13.92 10.92
CA ALA A 139 -0.24 14.08 11.81
C ALA A 139 -1.53 13.73 11.07
N GLN A 140 -1.69 14.24 9.85
CA GLN A 140 -2.82 13.93 9.00
C GLN A 140 -2.85 12.44 8.64
N PHE A 141 -1.69 11.86 8.30
CA PHE A 141 -1.58 10.44 8.01
C PHE A 141 -2.06 9.56 9.18
N LYS A 142 -1.53 9.80 10.39
CA LYS A 142 -1.91 9.05 11.60
C LYS A 142 -3.40 9.17 11.95
N GLN A 143 -4.01 10.34 11.73
CA GLN A 143 -5.44 10.55 11.97
C GLN A 143 -6.33 9.85 10.93
N ALA A 144 -5.89 9.76 9.69
CA ALA A 144 -6.67 9.16 8.60
C ALA A 144 -6.60 7.63 8.61
N LEU A 145 -5.48 7.04 9.03
CA LEU A 145 -5.24 5.62 8.86
C LEU A 145 -6.28 4.70 9.53
N PRO A 146 -6.76 4.97 10.77
CA PRO A 146 -7.86 4.20 11.36
C PRO A 146 -9.15 4.28 10.53
N GLN A 147 -9.45 5.43 9.93
CA GLN A 147 -10.62 5.63 9.07
C GLN A 147 -10.46 4.87 7.76
N ILE A 148 -9.25 4.83 7.22
CA ILE A 148 -8.90 4.06 6.01
C ILE A 148 -9.08 2.56 6.26
N VAL A 149 -8.67 2.05 7.43
CA VAL A 149 -8.88 0.65 7.81
C VAL A 149 -10.35 0.32 7.95
N ALA A 150 -11.14 1.22 8.56
CA ALA A 150 -12.57 1.03 8.75
C ALA A 150 -13.39 1.15 7.45
N TYR A 151 -12.84 1.77 6.40
CA TYR A 151 -13.49 1.87 5.10
C TYR A 151 -13.39 0.53 4.36
N GLU A 152 -14.54 -0.08 4.06
CA GLU A 152 -14.62 -1.31 3.28
C GLU A 152 -14.52 -1.00 1.78
N GLY A 153 -13.33 -1.10 1.25
CA GLY A 153 -13.05 -0.83 -0.17
C GLY A 153 -11.59 -0.48 -0.43
N PRO A 154 -11.23 -0.33 -1.70
CA PRO A 154 -9.87 -0.01 -2.09
C PRO A 154 -9.51 1.44 -1.78
N VAL A 155 -8.32 1.63 -1.21
CA VAL A 155 -7.77 2.96 -0.95
C VAL A 155 -6.32 3.01 -1.41
N TYR A 156 -6.00 3.97 -2.27
CA TYR A 156 -4.61 4.34 -2.60
C TYR A 156 -4.14 5.47 -1.70
N ILE A 157 -2.96 5.33 -1.12
CA ILE A 157 -2.34 6.26 -0.19
C ILE A 157 -0.96 6.65 -0.68
#